data_fec31883b3fa5d51dd6b2b074e634ade
#
_entry.id   fec31883b3fa5d51dd6b2b074e634ade
#
_cell.length_a   1.000
_cell.length_b   1.000
_cell.length_c   1.000
_cell.angle_alpha   90.00
_cell.angle_beta   90.00
_cell.angle_gamma   90.00
#
_symmetry.space_group_name_H-M   'P 1'
#
loop_
_entity.id
_entity.type
_entity.pdbx_description
1 polymer ?
#
loop_
_entity_poly.entity_id
_entity_poly.type
_entity_poly.pdbx_seq_one_letter_code
_entity_poly.pdbx_strand_id
1 'polypeptide(L)'
;MPDSLRSIHVVAGVLTDVRGRILLTRRTETRDMPGLWEFPGGKREPGETSEQALVRELNEELGIEAQVGDWVMDVPQLYPDKRLRLEVRRINAWKGSPRGREGQAMTWVAADKLARYSMP
;
A
#
# COMPACT_ATOMS: atom_id res chain seq x y z
N MET A 1 -5.73 23.25 -20.76
CA MET A 1 -5.43 22.77 -20.29
C MET A 1 -5.53 21.96 -19.92
N PRO A 2 -5.54 22.06 -20.40
CA PRO A 2 -5.96 21.03 -19.85
C PRO A 2 -5.20 20.69 -18.73
N ASP A 3 -5.46 19.63 -18.40
CA ASP A 3 -4.95 19.17 -17.16
C ASP A 3 -3.47 18.90 -17.29
N SER A 4 -2.67 19.75 -16.75
CA SER A 4 -1.24 19.57 -16.73
C SER A 4 -0.78 18.70 -15.53
N LEU A 5 -1.72 18.29 -14.65
CA LEU A 5 -1.36 17.49 -13.49
C LEU A 5 -1.16 16.03 -13.87
N ARG A 6 -0.10 15.43 -13.31
CA ARG A 6 0.11 13.99 -13.45
C ARG A 6 -0.94 13.25 -12.65
N SER A 7 -1.42 12.15 -13.22
CA SER A 7 -2.32 11.23 -12.53
C SER A 7 -1.52 10.01 -12.10
N ILE A 8 -1.51 9.71 -10.81
CA ILE A 8 -0.78 8.59 -10.25
C ILE A 8 -1.77 7.64 -9.60
N HIS A 9 -1.75 6.38 -10.03
CA HIS A 9 -2.58 5.33 -9.45
C HIS A 9 -1.72 4.44 -8.57
N VAL A 10 -1.99 4.48 -7.28
CA VAL A 10 -1.29 3.68 -6.26
C VAL A 10 -2.23 2.60 -5.78
N VAL A 11 -1.71 1.40 -5.60
CA VAL A 11 -2.47 0.27 -5.06
C VAL A 11 -1.88 -0.12 -3.71
N ALA A 12 -2.74 -0.47 -2.78
CA ALA A 12 -2.34 -0.86 -1.43
C ALA A 12 -3.16 -2.04 -0.94
N GLY A 13 -2.56 -2.87 -0.10
CA GLY A 13 -3.19 -4.08 0.41
C GLY A 13 -3.41 -4.06 1.91
N VAL A 14 -4.58 -4.55 2.31
CA VAL A 14 -4.91 -4.76 3.72
C VAL A 14 -4.68 -6.23 4.02
N LEU A 15 -3.55 -6.54 4.68
CA LEU A 15 -3.24 -7.88 5.14
C LEU A 15 -3.68 -7.98 6.59
N THR A 16 -4.49 -8.98 6.89
CA THR A 16 -5.01 -9.20 8.24
C THR A 16 -4.52 -10.55 8.74
N ASP A 17 -3.92 -10.58 9.93
CA ASP A 17 -3.43 -11.83 10.52
C ASP A 17 -4.58 -12.56 11.25
N VAL A 18 -4.25 -13.72 11.84
CA VAL A 18 -5.24 -14.55 12.53
C VAL A 18 -5.84 -13.88 13.76
N ARG A 19 -5.18 -12.83 14.27
CA ARG A 19 -5.69 -12.06 15.42
C ARG A 19 -6.45 -10.81 15.00
N GLY A 20 -6.67 -10.61 13.68
CA GLY A 20 -7.35 -9.44 13.17
C GLY A 20 -6.49 -8.19 13.12
N ARG A 21 -5.17 -8.32 13.26
CA ARG A 21 -4.25 -7.19 13.15
C ARG A 21 -3.89 -6.93 11.69
N ILE A 22 -3.69 -5.67 11.37
CA ILE A 22 -3.42 -5.19 10.02
C ILE A 22 -1.95 -4.81 9.90
N LEU A 23 -1.32 -5.20 8.78
CA LEU A 23 0.08 -4.91 8.53
C LEU A 23 0.26 -3.50 8.01
N LEU A 24 1.13 -2.73 8.67
CA LEU A 24 1.60 -1.43 8.20
C LEU A 24 3.10 -1.47 7.98
N THR A 25 3.57 -0.71 7.00
CA THR A 25 4.98 -0.51 6.75
C THR A 25 5.30 0.98 6.91
N ARG A 26 6.54 1.28 7.30
CA ARG A 26 6.98 2.65 7.51
C ARG A 26 7.80 3.12 6.32
N ARG A 27 7.48 4.31 5.81
CA ARG A 27 8.22 4.88 4.68
C ARG A 27 9.67 5.15 5.09
N THR A 28 10.59 4.74 4.20
CA THR A 28 12.03 4.92 4.46
C THR A 28 12.45 6.37 4.26
N GLU A 29 13.65 6.71 4.71
CA GLU A 29 14.20 8.07 4.61
C GLU A 29 14.39 8.52 3.15
N THR A 30 14.47 7.58 2.20
CA THR A 30 14.68 7.91 0.79
C THR A 30 13.38 8.23 0.04
N ARG A 31 12.23 8.07 0.69
CA ARG A 31 10.93 8.29 0.08
C ARG A 31 10.32 9.62 0.53
N ASP A 32 9.32 10.10 -0.23
CA ASP A 32 8.51 11.23 0.19
C ASP A 32 7.84 10.92 1.52
N MET A 33 7.68 11.93 2.37
CA MET A 33 7.05 11.79 3.69
C MET A 33 7.67 10.64 4.50
N PRO A 34 8.99 10.66 4.74
CA PRO A 34 9.64 9.58 5.46
C PRO A 34 9.10 9.46 6.88
N GLY A 35 9.10 8.25 7.41
CA GLY A 35 8.67 7.99 8.77
C GLY A 35 7.17 7.83 8.95
N LEU A 36 6.35 8.10 7.94
CA LEU A 36 4.91 7.85 8.02
C LEU A 36 4.62 6.38 7.74
N TRP A 37 3.57 5.88 8.36
CA TRP A 37 3.12 4.50 8.21
C TRP A 37 2.09 4.40 7.09
N GLU A 38 2.04 3.27 6.40
CA GLU A 38 1.12 3.07 5.28
C GLU A 38 0.77 1.60 5.12
N PHE A 39 -0.34 1.34 4.42
CA PHE A 39 -0.61 0.00 3.93
C PHE A 39 0.43 -0.32 2.85
N PRO A 40 0.97 -1.55 2.81
CA PRO A 40 1.96 -1.91 1.79
C PRO A 40 1.37 -1.88 0.39
N GLY A 41 2.17 -1.47 -0.56
CA GLY A 41 1.78 -1.36 -1.96
C GLY A 41 2.68 -0.41 -2.71
N GLY A 42 2.20 0.12 -3.83
CA GLY A 42 2.99 1.03 -4.64
C GLY A 42 2.27 1.45 -5.91
N LYS A 43 3.01 2.07 -6.81
CA LYS A 43 2.45 2.62 -8.05
C LYS A 43 2.12 1.52 -9.05
N ARG A 44 0.96 1.64 -9.69
CA ARG A 44 0.60 0.80 -10.82
C ARG A 44 1.42 1.25 -12.04
N GLU A 45 1.99 0.29 -12.74
CA GLU A 45 2.72 0.56 -13.98
C GLU A 45 1.79 0.45 -15.19
N PRO A 46 2.14 1.13 -16.31
CA PRO A 46 1.34 1.01 -17.54
C PRO A 46 1.21 -0.45 -17.97
N GLY A 47 0.01 -0.83 -18.38
CA GLY A 47 -0.25 -2.19 -18.84
C GLY A 47 -0.60 -3.19 -17.75
N GLU A 48 -0.47 -2.81 -16.49
CA GLU A 48 -0.87 -3.66 -15.37
C GLU A 48 -2.31 -3.39 -14.97
N THR A 49 -3.01 -4.44 -14.54
CA THR A 49 -4.25 -4.24 -13.78
C THR A 49 -3.87 -3.85 -12.34
N SER A 50 -4.82 -3.34 -11.59
CA SER A 50 -4.60 -3.03 -10.17
C SER A 50 -4.17 -4.27 -9.39
N GLU A 51 -4.77 -5.43 -9.69
CA GLU A 51 -4.43 -6.69 -9.03
C GLU A 51 -3.01 -7.13 -9.36
N GLN A 52 -2.62 -7.05 -10.62
CA GLN A 52 -1.26 -7.39 -11.04
C GLN A 52 -0.22 -6.49 -10.36
N ALA A 53 -0.51 -5.19 -10.31
CA ALA A 53 0.38 -4.23 -9.66
C ALA A 53 0.55 -4.55 -8.18
N LEU A 54 -0.54 -4.89 -7.50
CA LEU A 54 -0.49 -5.17 -6.07
C LEU A 54 0.26 -6.46 -5.78
N VAL A 55 0.04 -7.50 -6.57
CA VAL A 55 0.80 -8.76 -6.44
C VAL A 55 2.30 -8.47 -6.60
N ARG A 56 2.67 -7.72 -7.62
CA ARG A 56 4.08 -7.37 -7.87
C ARG A 56 4.66 -6.56 -6.73
N GLU A 57 3.97 -5.50 -6.29
CA GLU A 57 4.48 -4.63 -5.23
C GLU A 57 4.65 -5.38 -3.90
N LEU A 58 3.70 -6.23 -3.55
CA LEU A 58 3.81 -6.99 -2.30
C LEU A 58 4.92 -8.03 -2.35
N ASN A 59 5.20 -8.57 -3.53
CA ASN A 59 6.34 -9.45 -3.71
C ASN A 59 7.66 -8.71 -3.56
N GLU A 60 7.79 -7.56 -4.22
CA GLU A 60 9.00 -6.75 -4.16
C GLU A 60 9.25 -6.21 -2.75
N GLU A 61 8.21 -5.73 -2.10
CA GLU A 61 8.31 -5.02 -0.83
C GLU A 61 8.39 -5.95 0.37
N LEU A 62 7.62 -7.05 0.36
CA LEU A 62 7.47 -7.94 1.50
C LEU A 62 7.95 -9.37 1.24
N GLY A 63 8.21 -9.74 0.01
CA GLY A 63 8.63 -11.10 -0.34
C GLY A 63 7.53 -12.14 -0.25
N ILE A 64 6.28 -11.74 -0.43
CA ILE A 64 5.14 -12.66 -0.36
C ILE A 64 4.47 -12.81 -1.72
N GLU A 65 3.75 -13.92 -1.90
CA GLU A 65 2.88 -14.14 -3.05
C GLU A 65 1.45 -13.90 -2.59
N ALA A 66 0.92 -12.74 -2.94
CA ALA A 66 -0.39 -12.31 -2.46
C ALA A 66 -1.53 -12.77 -3.37
N GLN A 67 -2.65 -13.09 -2.75
CA GLN A 67 -3.91 -13.33 -3.43
C GLN A 67 -4.82 -12.13 -3.17
N VAL A 68 -5.01 -11.31 -4.18
CA VAL A 68 -5.77 -10.06 -4.07
C VAL A 68 -7.26 -10.37 -4.05
N GLY A 69 -7.95 -9.76 -3.11
CA GLY A 69 -9.39 -9.91 -2.94
C GLY A 69 -10.14 -8.64 -3.25
N ASP A 70 -11.21 -8.42 -2.49
CA ASP A 70 -12.17 -7.36 -2.75
C ASP A 70 -11.58 -5.97 -2.66
N TRP A 71 -12.13 -5.09 -3.48
CA TRP A 71 -11.93 -3.67 -3.38
C TRP A 71 -12.50 -3.17 -2.04
N VAL A 72 -11.74 -2.33 -1.36
CA VAL A 72 -12.16 -1.76 -0.07
C VAL A 72 -12.58 -0.31 -0.25
N MET A 73 -11.70 0.51 -0.84
CA MET A 73 -12.00 1.92 -1.05
C MET A 73 -11.03 2.53 -2.07
N ASP A 74 -11.43 3.64 -2.65
CA ASP A 74 -10.55 4.55 -3.38
C ASP A 74 -10.46 5.83 -2.59
N VAL A 75 -9.25 6.35 -2.45
CA VAL A 75 -9.02 7.62 -1.77
C VAL A 75 -8.35 8.57 -2.76
N PRO A 76 -9.09 9.55 -3.29
CA PRO A 76 -8.48 10.56 -4.16
C PRO A 76 -7.72 11.57 -3.31
N GLN A 77 -6.55 11.96 -3.78
CA GLN A 77 -5.74 12.99 -3.13
C GLN A 77 -5.25 13.96 -4.19
N LEU A 78 -5.47 15.24 -3.96
CA LEU A 78 -5.02 16.30 -4.85
C LEU A 78 -3.84 17.03 -4.23
N TYR A 79 -2.78 17.14 -5.02
CA TYR A 79 -1.59 17.90 -4.68
C TYR A 79 -1.45 19.03 -5.69
N PRO A 80 -0.67 20.08 -5.42
CA PRO A 80 -0.49 21.17 -6.38
C PRO A 80 0.03 20.72 -7.75
N ASP A 81 0.81 19.65 -7.79
CA ASP A 81 1.50 19.20 -9.00
C ASP A 81 1.03 17.83 -9.51
N LYS A 82 0.09 17.17 -8.81
CA LYS A 82 -0.34 15.83 -9.20
C LYS A 82 -1.68 15.48 -8.58
N ARG A 83 -2.35 14.51 -9.21
CA ARG A 83 -3.53 13.84 -8.68
C ARG A 83 -3.13 12.42 -8.35
N LEU A 84 -3.46 11.96 -7.16
CA LEU A 84 -3.16 10.62 -6.73
C LEU A 84 -4.46 9.89 -6.41
N ARG A 85 -4.59 8.68 -6.92
CA ARG A 85 -5.68 7.78 -6.57
C ARG A 85 -5.07 6.60 -5.81
N LEU A 86 -5.50 6.41 -4.58
CA LEU A 86 -5.11 5.26 -3.78
C LEU A 86 -6.25 4.25 -3.79
N GLU A 87 -6.01 3.12 -4.44
CA GLU A 87 -6.95 2.01 -4.46
C GLU A 87 -6.54 1.00 -3.39
N VAL A 88 -7.42 0.74 -2.43
CA VAL A 88 -7.15 -0.18 -1.34
C VAL A 88 -7.92 -1.48 -1.55
N ARG A 89 -7.21 -2.60 -1.53
CA ARG A 89 -7.77 -3.93 -1.72
C ARG A 89 -7.46 -4.82 -0.52
N ARG A 90 -8.40 -5.70 -0.22
CA ARG A 90 -8.20 -6.72 0.81
C ARG A 90 -7.30 -7.82 0.25
N ILE A 91 -6.37 -8.31 1.05
CA ILE A 91 -5.53 -9.44 0.66
C ILE A 91 -6.09 -10.68 1.36
N ASN A 92 -6.66 -11.59 0.59
CA ASN A 92 -7.35 -12.76 1.13
C ASN A 92 -6.41 -13.78 1.74
N ALA A 93 -5.24 -13.95 1.12
CA ALA A 93 -4.26 -14.94 1.56
C ALA A 93 -2.91 -14.60 0.95
N TRP A 94 -1.86 -15.15 1.49
CA TRP A 94 -0.53 -15.01 0.91
C TRP A 94 0.33 -16.20 1.28
N LYS A 95 1.36 -16.45 0.45
CA LYS A 95 2.40 -17.44 0.73
C LYS A 95 3.65 -16.69 1.12
N GLY A 96 4.38 -17.22 2.09
CA GLY A 96 5.60 -16.61 2.59
C GLY A 96 5.34 -15.78 3.85
N SER A 97 6.41 -15.35 4.48
CA SER A 97 6.34 -14.49 5.67
C SER A 97 6.70 -13.06 5.27
N PRO A 98 5.82 -12.09 5.51
CA PRO A 98 6.13 -10.70 5.20
C PRO A 98 7.38 -10.22 5.92
N ARG A 99 8.23 -9.51 5.20
CA ARG A 99 9.46 -8.93 5.74
C ARG A 99 9.81 -7.67 4.96
N GLY A 100 10.49 -6.74 5.61
CA GLY A 100 10.85 -5.46 5.01
C GLY A 100 12.02 -5.60 4.04
N ARG A 101 11.77 -6.06 2.83
CA ARG A 101 12.81 -6.32 1.83
C ARG A 101 13.53 -5.07 1.35
N GLU A 102 12.93 -3.90 1.58
CA GLU A 102 13.51 -2.61 1.21
C GLU A 102 14.06 -1.86 2.43
N GLY A 103 14.26 -2.57 3.54
CA GLY A 103 14.78 -1.98 4.76
C GLY A 103 13.75 -1.24 5.60
N GLN A 104 12.48 -1.26 5.19
CA GLN A 104 11.42 -0.59 5.92
C GLN A 104 10.99 -1.37 7.16
N ALA A 105 10.59 -0.63 8.20
CA ALA A 105 10.01 -1.24 9.39
C ALA A 105 8.59 -1.72 9.09
N MET A 106 8.14 -2.74 9.81
CA MET A 106 6.79 -3.28 9.71
C MET A 106 6.19 -3.44 11.08
N THR A 107 4.87 -3.35 11.18
CA THR A 107 4.16 -3.65 12.41
C THR A 107 2.76 -4.18 12.11
N TRP A 108 2.28 -5.07 12.96
CA TRP A 108 0.91 -5.56 12.94
C TRP A 108 0.11 -4.78 13.98
N VAL A 109 -0.95 -4.13 13.54
CA VAL A 109 -1.71 -3.19 14.38
C VAL A 109 -3.17 -3.61 14.46
N ALA A 110 -3.72 -3.67 15.67
CA ALA A 110 -5.13 -3.91 15.85
C ALA A 110 -5.94 -2.80 15.15
N ALA A 111 -7.04 -3.16 14.50
CA ALA A 111 -7.81 -2.23 13.69
C ALA A 111 -8.23 -0.97 14.47
N ASP A 112 -8.59 -1.13 15.74
CA ASP A 112 -9.00 -0.01 16.59
C ASP A 112 -7.85 0.91 17.01
N LYS A 113 -6.60 0.54 16.70
CA LYS A 113 -5.42 1.33 17.03
C LYS A 113 -4.77 1.99 15.81
N LEU A 114 -5.34 1.80 14.62
CA LEU A 114 -4.78 2.38 13.40
C LEU A 114 -4.63 3.90 13.47
N ALA A 115 -5.55 4.58 14.13
CA ALA A 115 -5.52 6.03 14.25
C ALA A 115 -4.29 6.56 15.02
N ARG A 116 -3.57 5.69 15.74
CA ARG A 116 -2.35 6.06 16.46
C ARG A 116 -1.14 6.18 15.54
N TYR A 117 -1.25 5.72 14.29
CA TYR A 117 -0.15 5.70 13.34
C TYR A 117 -0.33 6.81 12.32
N SER A 118 0.68 7.69 12.21
CA SER A 118 0.63 8.79 11.25
C SER A 118 0.76 8.25 9.84
N MET A 119 -0.20 8.58 8.98
CA MET A 119 -0.24 8.17 7.58
C MET A 119 -0.23 9.38 6.65
N PRO A 120 0.25 9.20 5.39
CA PRO A 120 0.20 10.28 4.41
C PRO A 120 -1.20 10.75 4.09
#